data_cf5655a187dbe425e9b70e05e11d33aa
#
_entry.id   cf5655a187dbe425e9b70e05e11d33aa
#
_cell.length_a   1.000
_cell.length_b   1.000
_cell.length_c   1.000
_cell.angle_alpha   90.00
_cell.angle_beta   90.00
_cell.angle_gamma   90.00
#
_symmetry.space_group_name_H-M   'P 1'
#
loop_
_entity.id
_entity.type
_entity.pdbx_description
1 polymer ?
#
loop_
_entity_poly.entity_id
_entity_poly.type
_entity_poly.pdbx_seq_one_letter_code
_entity_poly.pdbx_strand_id
1 'polypeptide(L)'
;MFQTSLRRRALTFCLLILTALLCAPVAIADLDEDCVLREVRNGEAAMTLAELRSKCRAAPTAADGALAASVAETGDTESAGFSPVEERLSIEQELVDRPFTIMAHKPNYFLAAAYNERGWASDPFQEAGGPDDYRNDDVEAQFEISLKVPLAVDLFGGRMDVFGAYTNRSFWQMYNDDFSRPFRETNHEPELWGQFPNDWEIWGFTNSVNRIGIVHQSNGRGGSLSRSWNRVYANFIFEKGRWAISLKPWIRLPEDADKDDNPDITDYLGHGELRVLYRRHGHVFGLMTRNQVESGFDEGALELSWSFPVFDYPYLKGYIQYFHGYGESLVDYDRRVNRIGIGIALTDWLE
;
A
#
# COMPACT_ATOMS: atom_id res chain seq x y z
N MET A 1 23.47 25.18 -9.67
CA MET A 1 22.50 25.78 -10.59
C MET A 1 21.76 24.79 -11.50
N PHE A 2 22.33 23.62 -11.77
CA PHE A 2 21.68 22.55 -12.56
C PHE A 2 20.66 21.73 -11.74
N GLN A 3 20.89 21.45 -10.47
CA GLN A 3 19.99 20.67 -9.60
C GLN A 3 18.62 21.33 -9.34
N THR A 4 18.57 22.66 -9.26
CA THR A 4 17.29 23.37 -9.05
C THR A 4 16.36 23.32 -10.25
N SER A 5 16.88 23.11 -11.45
CA SER A 5 16.07 23.04 -12.68
C SER A 5 15.43 21.66 -12.87
N LEU A 6 16.11 20.59 -12.45
CA LEU A 6 15.57 19.22 -12.53
C LEU A 6 14.46 19.00 -11.47
N ARG A 7 14.67 19.44 -10.23
CA ARG A 7 13.64 19.38 -9.17
C ARG A 7 12.34 20.10 -9.58
N ARG A 8 12.46 21.27 -10.24
CA ARG A 8 11.28 21.97 -10.79
C ARG A 8 10.61 21.20 -11.93
N ARG A 9 11.36 20.48 -12.76
CA ARG A 9 10.81 19.68 -13.86
C ARG A 9 10.12 18.41 -13.35
N ALA A 10 10.69 17.73 -12.37
CA ALA A 10 10.05 16.57 -11.72
C ALA A 10 8.76 16.97 -11.01
N LEU A 11 8.75 18.07 -10.26
CA LEU A 11 7.53 18.61 -9.62
C LEU A 11 6.46 18.99 -10.65
N THR A 12 6.86 19.61 -11.76
CA THR A 12 5.93 20.00 -12.84
C THR A 12 5.39 18.76 -13.56
N PHE A 13 6.19 17.71 -13.73
CA PHE A 13 5.76 16.46 -14.37
C PHE A 13 4.80 15.68 -13.46
N CYS A 14 5.08 15.59 -12.15
CA CYS A 14 4.16 15.00 -11.17
C CYS A 14 2.84 15.79 -11.07
N LEU A 15 2.91 17.12 -11.10
CA LEU A 15 1.73 17.99 -11.06
C LEU A 15 0.89 17.86 -12.34
N LEU A 16 1.51 17.73 -13.51
CA LEU A 16 0.83 17.52 -14.79
C LEU A 16 0.18 16.13 -14.88
N ILE A 17 0.80 15.09 -14.35
CA ILE A 17 0.18 13.75 -14.25
C ILE A 17 -1.00 13.82 -13.28
N LEU A 18 -0.85 14.48 -12.14
CA LEU A 18 -1.92 14.64 -11.16
C LEU A 18 -3.13 15.39 -11.74
N THR A 19 -2.90 16.47 -12.49
CA THR A 19 -3.97 17.24 -13.14
C THR A 19 -4.61 16.51 -14.31
N ALA A 20 -3.84 15.75 -15.10
CA ALA A 20 -4.38 14.97 -16.21
C ALA A 20 -5.26 13.79 -15.75
N LEU A 21 -4.92 13.17 -14.60
CA LEU A 21 -5.69 12.07 -14.02
C LEU A 21 -6.94 12.54 -13.25
N LEU A 22 -6.92 13.78 -12.71
CA LEU A 22 -8.07 14.37 -12.02
C LEU A 22 -9.10 14.99 -12.99
N CYS A 23 -8.71 15.30 -14.23
CA CYS A 23 -9.57 15.90 -15.24
C CYS A 23 -10.13 14.91 -16.28
N ALA A 24 -9.91 13.60 -16.13
CA ALA A 24 -10.56 12.62 -16.99
C ALA A 24 -12.08 12.70 -16.76
N PRO A 25 -12.91 12.87 -17.80
CA PRO A 25 -14.36 12.81 -17.63
C PRO A 25 -14.73 11.44 -17.09
N VAL A 26 -15.51 11.42 -16.00
CA VAL A 26 -16.12 10.19 -15.48
C VAL A 26 -16.99 9.65 -16.61
N ALA A 27 -16.50 8.64 -17.31
CA ALA A 27 -17.34 7.85 -18.19
C ALA A 27 -18.31 7.10 -17.29
N ILE A 28 -19.56 7.52 -17.28
CA ILE A 28 -20.65 6.75 -16.68
C ILE A 28 -20.67 5.47 -17.52
N ALA A 29 -20.22 4.35 -16.92
CA ALA A 29 -20.29 3.04 -17.58
C ALA A 29 -21.73 2.82 -18.05
N ASP A 30 -21.90 2.24 -19.24
CA ASP A 30 -23.18 1.93 -19.88
C ASP A 30 -24.06 1.06 -18.96
N LEU A 31 -24.75 1.71 -18.04
CA LEU A 31 -25.87 1.13 -17.30
C LEU A 31 -27.11 1.32 -18.16
N ASP A 32 -27.84 0.25 -18.36
CA ASP A 32 -29.16 0.31 -18.98
C ASP A 32 -30.12 1.13 -18.08
N GLU A 33 -30.33 2.40 -18.42
CA GLU A 33 -31.15 3.33 -17.65
C GLU A 33 -32.59 2.80 -17.44
N ASP A 34 -33.14 2.09 -18.41
CA ASP A 34 -34.46 1.48 -18.31
C ASP A 34 -34.50 0.32 -17.32
N CYS A 35 -33.42 -0.42 -17.20
CA CYS A 35 -33.25 -1.46 -16.19
C CYS A 35 -33.16 -0.85 -14.79
N VAL A 36 -32.32 0.16 -14.60
CA VAL A 36 -32.15 0.85 -13.30
C VAL A 36 -33.47 1.45 -12.83
N LEU A 37 -34.20 2.14 -13.71
CA LEU A 37 -35.51 2.73 -13.39
C LEU A 37 -36.55 1.67 -13.05
N ARG A 38 -36.51 0.51 -13.67
CA ARG A 38 -37.42 -0.61 -13.41
C ARG A 38 -37.16 -1.26 -12.05
N GLU A 39 -35.91 -1.50 -11.70
CA GLU A 39 -35.52 -2.08 -10.41
C GLU A 39 -35.81 -1.13 -9.24
N VAL A 40 -35.54 0.17 -9.41
CA VAL A 40 -35.90 1.19 -8.41
C VAL A 40 -37.41 1.32 -8.22
N ARG A 41 -38.23 1.17 -9.28
CA ARG A 41 -39.71 1.21 -9.17
C ARG A 41 -40.30 -0.04 -8.53
N ASN A 42 -39.67 -1.20 -8.67
CA ASN A 42 -40.17 -2.46 -8.13
C ASN A 42 -39.98 -2.62 -6.61
N GLY A 43 -39.20 -1.71 -5.95
CA GLY A 43 -39.30 -1.45 -4.52
C GLY A 43 -38.86 -2.58 -3.61
N GLU A 44 -37.91 -3.43 -3.99
CA GLU A 44 -37.23 -4.30 -3.01
C GLU A 44 -36.24 -3.44 -2.19
N ALA A 45 -36.64 -3.12 -0.97
CA ALA A 45 -36.04 -2.13 -0.06
C ALA A 45 -34.67 -2.53 0.52
N ALA A 46 -33.89 -3.38 -0.15
CA ALA A 46 -32.57 -3.81 0.32
C ALA A 46 -31.57 -4.14 -0.81
N MET A 47 -31.78 -3.64 -2.03
CA MET A 47 -30.80 -3.87 -3.10
C MET A 47 -29.63 -2.89 -2.97
N THR A 48 -28.41 -3.42 -2.86
CA THR A 48 -27.19 -2.60 -2.85
C THR A 48 -26.89 -2.04 -4.24
N LEU A 49 -26.13 -0.94 -4.30
CA LEU A 49 -25.70 -0.33 -5.57
C LEU A 49 -24.88 -1.32 -6.43
N ALA A 50 -24.13 -2.23 -5.79
CA ALA A 50 -23.38 -3.27 -6.48
C ALA A 50 -24.30 -4.29 -7.16
N GLU A 51 -25.38 -4.71 -6.50
CA GLU A 51 -26.39 -5.61 -7.07
C GLU A 51 -27.15 -4.95 -8.22
N LEU A 52 -27.48 -3.65 -8.10
CA LEU A 52 -28.11 -2.88 -9.15
C LEU A 52 -27.21 -2.77 -10.40
N ARG A 53 -25.91 -2.50 -10.18
CA ARG A 53 -24.91 -2.47 -11.26
C ARG A 53 -24.70 -3.83 -11.91
N SER A 54 -24.70 -4.93 -11.14
CA SER A 54 -24.55 -6.28 -11.69
C SER A 54 -25.76 -6.71 -12.51
N LYS A 55 -26.97 -6.30 -12.11
CA LYS A 55 -28.22 -6.59 -12.81
C LYS A 55 -28.43 -5.74 -14.07
N CYS A 56 -28.01 -4.49 -14.05
CA CYS A 56 -28.29 -3.49 -15.08
C CYS A 56 -27.09 -3.11 -15.96
N ARG A 57 -26.04 -3.92 -15.99
CA ARG A 57 -24.94 -3.76 -16.93
C ARG A 57 -25.46 -4.05 -18.35
N ALA A 58 -25.28 -3.10 -19.29
CA ALA A 58 -25.67 -3.30 -20.67
C ALA A 58 -24.97 -4.52 -21.28
N ALA A 59 -25.70 -5.32 -22.06
CA ALA A 59 -25.13 -6.48 -22.74
C ALA A 59 -24.12 -6.00 -23.80
N PRO A 60 -22.92 -6.66 -23.93
CA PRO A 60 -21.94 -6.30 -24.96
C PRO A 60 -22.57 -6.42 -26.34
N THR A 61 -22.35 -5.42 -27.19
CA THR A 61 -22.84 -5.42 -28.57
C THR A 61 -22.14 -6.54 -29.37
N ALA A 62 -22.85 -7.11 -30.33
CA ALA A 62 -22.46 -8.32 -31.10
C ALA A 62 -21.11 -8.23 -31.88
N ALA A 63 -20.40 -7.08 -31.85
CA ALA A 63 -19.10 -6.89 -32.46
C ALA A 63 -17.93 -7.39 -31.57
N ASP A 64 -18.11 -7.47 -30.24
CA ASP A 64 -17.07 -7.89 -29.31
C ASP A 64 -17.02 -9.41 -29.07
N GLY A 65 -18.05 -10.13 -29.53
CA GLY A 65 -18.20 -11.58 -29.31
C GLY A 65 -17.30 -12.48 -30.18
N ALA A 66 -16.71 -11.97 -31.25
CA ALA A 66 -15.97 -12.81 -32.21
C ALA A 66 -14.48 -13.00 -31.89
N LEU A 67 -13.89 -12.16 -31.04
CA LEU A 67 -12.48 -12.30 -30.62
C LEU A 67 -12.29 -13.09 -29.31
N ALA A 68 -13.34 -13.30 -28.54
CA ALA A 68 -13.28 -14.00 -27.25
C ALA A 68 -13.40 -15.54 -27.37
N ALA A 69 -13.74 -16.08 -28.52
CA ALA A 69 -14.04 -17.51 -28.70
C ALA A 69 -12.82 -18.39 -29.05
N SER A 70 -11.61 -17.86 -29.17
CA SER A 70 -10.44 -18.64 -29.61
C SER A 70 -9.38 -18.90 -28.53
N VAL A 71 -9.62 -18.57 -27.25
CA VAL A 71 -8.68 -18.82 -26.14
C VAL A 71 -9.38 -19.51 -24.95
N ALA A 72 -10.39 -20.33 -25.19
CA ALA A 72 -11.00 -21.12 -24.14
C ALA A 72 -10.78 -22.62 -24.39
N GLU A 73 -9.64 -23.12 -23.95
CA GLU A 73 -9.49 -24.53 -23.50
C GLU A 73 -8.16 -24.68 -22.76
N THR A 74 -8.21 -24.55 -21.44
CA THR A 74 -7.64 -25.51 -20.48
C THR A 74 -7.96 -25.04 -19.04
N GLY A 75 -8.86 -25.76 -18.42
CA GLY A 75 -9.05 -26.06 -17.01
C GLY A 75 -8.62 -25.04 -15.94
N ASP A 76 -9.61 -24.32 -15.40
CA ASP A 76 -9.81 -24.14 -13.96
C ASP A 76 -11.13 -23.39 -13.75
N THR A 77 -12.20 -24.12 -13.44
CA THR A 77 -13.47 -23.56 -12.96
C THR A 77 -13.28 -23.08 -11.51
N GLU A 78 -12.53 -22.02 -11.34
CA GLU A 78 -12.67 -21.19 -10.16
C GLU A 78 -13.68 -20.07 -10.50
N SER A 79 -14.73 -19.98 -9.69
CA SER A 79 -15.87 -19.08 -9.88
C SER A 79 -15.48 -17.74 -10.51
N ALA A 80 -16.27 -17.25 -11.46
CA ALA A 80 -16.28 -15.86 -11.92
C ALA A 80 -16.68 -14.96 -10.72
N GLY A 81 -15.81 -14.87 -9.73
CA GLY A 81 -15.94 -14.08 -8.52
C GLY A 81 -15.22 -12.74 -8.70
N PHE A 82 -15.61 -11.79 -7.90
CA PHE A 82 -15.02 -10.46 -7.79
C PHE A 82 -13.49 -10.51 -7.85
N SER A 83 -12.90 -9.44 -8.38
CA SER A 83 -11.45 -9.27 -8.27
C SER A 83 -11.02 -9.19 -6.79
N PRO A 84 -9.76 -9.46 -6.45
CA PRO A 84 -9.29 -9.35 -5.06
C PRO A 84 -9.51 -7.98 -4.44
N VAL A 85 -9.48 -6.91 -5.24
CA VAL A 85 -9.71 -5.54 -4.75
C VAL A 85 -11.20 -5.31 -4.52
N GLU A 86 -12.07 -5.73 -5.45
CA GLU A 86 -13.53 -5.65 -5.28
C GLU A 86 -14.00 -6.43 -4.04
N GLU A 87 -13.46 -7.63 -3.83
CA GLU A 87 -13.78 -8.45 -2.66
C GLU A 87 -13.40 -7.74 -1.36
N ARG A 88 -12.17 -7.21 -1.28
CA ARG A 88 -11.74 -6.42 -0.13
C ARG A 88 -12.60 -5.18 0.09
N LEU A 89 -12.90 -4.43 -0.97
CA LEU A 89 -13.74 -3.23 -0.89
C LEU A 89 -15.17 -3.55 -0.45
N SER A 90 -15.75 -4.69 -0.89
CA SER A 90 -17.08 -5.10 -0.47
C SER A 90 -17.13 -5.46 1.01
N ILE A 91 -16.11 -6.18 1.53
CA ILE A 91 -15.99 -6.48 2.96
C ILE A 91 -15.82 -5.17 3.77
N GLU A 92 -14.99 -4.27 3.30
CA GLU A 92 -14.80 -2.97 3.94
C GLU A 92 -16.10 -2.17 3.99
N GLN A 93 -16.89 -2.18 2.90
CA GLN A 93 -18.18 -1.49 2.85
C GLN A 93 -19.19 -2.06 3.85
N GLU A 94 -19.26 -3.38 4.04
CA GLU A 94 -20.11 -4.00 5.06
C GLU A 94 -19.70 -3.63 6.49
N LEU A 95 -18.42 -3.36 6.70
CA LEU A 95 -17.87 -3.02 8.00
C LEU A 95 -18.00 -1.53 8.34
N VAL A 96 -17.95 -0.66 7.34
CA VAL A 96 -17.99 0.81 7.50
C VAL A 96 -19.26 1.27 8.20
N ASP A 97 -20.39 0.62 7.94
CA ASP A 97 -21.69 0.94 8.55
C ASP A 97 -21.81 0.50 10.02
N ARG A 98 -20.82 -0.22 10.53
CA ARG A 98 -20.83 -0.71 11.92
C ARG A 98 -20.08 0.26 12.84
N PRO A 99 -20.69 0.74 13.92
CA PRO A 99 -20.01 1.61 14.89
C PRO A 99 -18.77 0.92 15.50
N PHE A 100 -17.72 1.70 15.75
CA PHE A 100 -16.47 1.25 16.38
C PHE A 100 -15.70 0.16 15.61
N THR A 101 -15.88 0.08 14.30
CA THR A 101 -15.16 -0.88 13.47
C THR A 101 -13.71 -0.47 13.30
N ILE A 102 -12.82 -1.46 13.52
CA ILE A 102 -11.40 -1.36 13.22
C ILE A 102 -11.10 -2.39 12.11
N MET A 103 -10.46 -1.94 11.04
CA MET A 103 -10.14 -2.76 9.88
C MET A 103 -8.62 -2.83 9.67
N ALA A 104 -8.12 -3.90 9.03
CA ALA A 104 -6.75 -3.95 8.55
C ALA A 104 -6.52 -2.88 7.47
N HIS A 105 -5.36 -2.20 7.51
CA HIS A 105 -4.96 -1.22 6.50
C HIS A 105 -3.88 -1.77 5.56
N LYS A 106 -2.71 -2.09 6.10
CA LYS A 106 -1.60 -2.81 5.45
C LYS A 106 -1.50 -4.21 6.02
N PRO A 107 -0.59 -5.06 5.53
CA PRO A 107 -0.38 -6.38 6.13
C PRO A 107 -0.07 -6.29 7.62
N ASN A 108 -0.65 -7.21 8.39
CA ASN A 108 -0.31 -7.39 9.78
C ASN A 108 0.48 -8.69 9.89
N TYR A 109 1.77 -8.61 10.19
CA TYR A 109 2.67 -9.76 10.17
C TYR A 109 3.68 -9.74 11.31
N PHE A 110 4.26 -10.91 11.57
CA PHE A 110 5.40 -11.12 12.43
C PHE A 110 6.42 -12.00 11.71
N LEU A 111 7.58 -11.42 11.36
CA LEU A 111 8.75 -12.14 10.87
C LEU A 111 9.56 -12.59 12.08
N ALA A 112 9.52 -13.86 12.39
CA ALA A 112 10.26 -14.42 13.52
C ALA A 112 11.78 -14.30 13.30
N ALA A 113 12.24 -14.42 12.06
CA ALA A 113 13.65 -14.22 11.70
C ALA A 113 13.73 -13.38 10.42
N ALA A 114 14.41 -12.25 10.51
CA ALA A 114 14.79 -11.37 9.42
C ALA A 114 16.31 -11.24 9.40
N TYR A 115 16.94 -11.87 8.42
CA TYR A 115 18.39 -11.88 8.24
C TYR A 115 18.80 -10.80 7.24
N ASN A 116 19.72 -9.92 7.64
CA ASN A 116 20.32 -8.92 6.76
C ASN A 116 21.79 -9.31 6.46
N GLU A 117 22.07 -9.66 5.22
CA GLU A 117 23.41 -10.03 4.75
C GLU A 117 24.47 -8.92 5.00
N ARG A 118 24.03 -7.66 5.05
CA ARG A 118 24.91 -6.50 5.26
C ARG A 118 25.08 -6.11 6.71
N GLY A 119 24.36 -6.77 7.65
CA GLY A 119 24.22 -6.35 9.03
C GLY A 119 23.37 -5.10 9.20
N TRP A 120 23.02 -4.79 10.44
CA TRP A 120 22.27 -3.59 10.81
C TRP A 120 23.21 -2.51 11.32
N ALA A 121 22.95 -1.25 10.98
CA ALA A 121 23.75 -0.12 11.46
C ALA A 121 23.78 -0.06 12.99
N SER A 122 24.97 -0.02 13.58
CA SER A 122 25.20 0.09 15.03
C SER A 122 25.77 1.46 15.42
N ASP A 123 26.50 2.08 14.51
CA ASP A 123 27.13 3.38 14.69
C ASP A 123 26.17 4.51 15.09
N PRO A 124 24.94 4.66 14.57
CA PRO A 124 24.05 5.71 15.03
C PRO A 124 23.73 5.62 16.53
N PHE A 125 23.65 4.39 17.06
CA PHE A 125 23.35 4.17 18.47
C PHE A 125 24.56 4.44 19.37
N GLN A 126 25.78 4.13 18.92
CA GLN A 126 27.04 4.46 19.60
C GLN A 126 27.22 5.99 19.65
N GLU A 127 27.04 6.68 18.53
CA GLU A 127 27.12 8.14 18.42
C GLU A 127 26.07 8.87 19.27
N ALA A 128 24.91 8.25 19.50
CA ALA A 128 23.88 8.76 20.39
C ALA A 128 24.16 8.55 21.88
N GLY A 129 25.35 8.06 22.24
CA GLY A 129 25.78 7.84 23.62
C GLY A 129 25.50 6.43 24.15
N GLY A 130 25.23 5.48 23.26
CA GLY A 130 25.23 4.07 23.60
C GLY A 130 26.64 3.53 23.92
N PRO A 131 26.74 2.27 24.36
CA PRO A 131 28.05 1.64 24.59
C PRO A 131 28.91 1.63 23.34
N ASP A 132 30.21 1.87 23.45
CA ASP A 132 31.15 1.87 22.32
C ASP A 132 31.21 0.52 21.59
N ASP A 133 30.91 -0.56 22.29
CA ASP A 133 30.87 -1.93 21.78
C ASP A 133 29.49 -2.39 21.36
N TYR A 134 28.49 -1.50 21.39
CA TYR A 134 27.14 -1.83 20.94
C TYR A 134 27.12 -2.34 19.50
N ARG A 135 26.50 -3.49 19.29
CA ARG A 135 26.31 -4.09 17.98
C ARG A 135 24.93 -4.69 17.85
N ASN A 136 24.34 -4.49 16.67
CA ASN A 136 23.16 -5.21 16.25
C ASN A 136 23.56 -6.57 15.67
N ASP A 137 22.79 -7.61 15.99
CA ASP A 137 22.92 -8.92 15.34
C ASP A 137 22.42 -8.85 13.91
N ASP A 138 22.91 -9.72 13.03
CA ASP A 138 22.49 -9.80 11.63
C ASP A 138 21.07 -10.37 11.49
N VAL A 139 20.51 -10.98 12.54
CA VAL A 139 19.15 -11.52 12.60
C VAL A 139 18.36 -10.76 13.64
N GLU A 140 17.19 -10.29 13.24
CA GLU A 140 16.22 -9.67 14.16
C GLU A 140 14.82 -10.20 13.91
N ALA A 141 13.88 -9.98 14.84
CA ALA A 141 12.46 -10.13 14.57
C ALA A 141 11.90 -8.81 14.07
N GLN A 142 10.92 -8.87 13.17
CA GLN A 142 10.20 -7.69 12.68
C GLN A 142 8.70 -7.91 12.73
N PHE A 143 7.94 -6.88 13.04
CA PHE A 143 6.48 -6.97 12.92
C PHE A 143 5.88 -5.65 12.46
N GLU A 144 4.75 -5.77 11.78
CA GLU A 144 3.93 -4.64 11.38
C GLU A 144 2.50 -4.85 11.87
N ILE A 145 1.95 -3.79 12.49
CA ILE A 145 0.55 -3.70 12.88
C ILE A 145 -0.01 -2.46 12.21
N SER A 146 -1.03 -2.65 11.39
CA SER A 146 -1.61 -1.58 10.58
C SER A 146 -3.12 -1.66 10.58
N LEU A 147 -3.75 -0.63 11.13
CA LEU A 147 -5.18 -0.56 11.35
C LEU A 147 -5.73 0.74 10.79
N LYS A 148 -6.98 0.72 10.31
CA LYS A 148 -7.73 1.90 9.87
C LYS A 148 -9.14 1.92 10.47
N VAL A 149 -9.69 3.12 10.56
CA VAL A 149 -11.06 3.37 10.99
C VAL A 149 -11.74 4.32 10.01
N PRO A 150 -13.04 4.15 9.72
CA PRO A 150 -13.82 5.15 9.01
C PRO A 150 -14.05 6.36 9.92
N LEU A 151 -13.83 7.56 9.42
CA LEU A 151 -14.07 8.82 10.13
C LEU A 151 -15.34 9.51 9.62
N ALA A 152 -15.60 9.42 8.32
CA ALA A 152 -16.81 9.88 7.69
C ALA A 152 -17.07 9.07 6.42
N VAL A 153 -18.31 8.70 6.17
CA VAL A 153 -18.72 7.88 5.02
C VAL A 153 -19.84 8.54 4.25
N ASP A 154 -20.04 8.11 3.01
CA ASP A 154 -21.09 8.58 2.10
C ASP A 154 -21.10 10.11 1.90
N LEU A 155 -19.95 10.76 2.01
CA LEU A 155 -19.83 12.19 1.77
C LEU A 155 -20.15 12.50 0.30
N PHE A 156 -20.84 13.63 0.08
CA PHE A 156 -21.21 14.11 -1.26
C PHE A 156 -22.07 13.09 -2.06
N GLY A 157 -22.91 12.31 -1.37
CA GLY A 157 -23.78 11.31 -2.00
C GLY A 157 -23.03 10.06 -2.42
N GLY A 158 -22.18 9.51 -1.55
CA GLY A 158 -21.43 8.28 -1.77
C GLY A 158 -20.19 8.42 -2.66
N ARG A 159 -19.74 9.66 -2.90
CA ARG A 159 -18.57 9.91 -3.76
C ARG A 159 -17.26 9.90 -3.02
N MET A 160 -17.28 9.99 -1.70
CA MET A 160 -16.06 10.07 -0.89
C MET A 160 -16.30 9.50 0.50
N ASP A 161 -15.35 8.69 0.97
CA ASP A 161 -15.20 8.28 2.36
C ASP A 161 -13.90 8.84 2.93
N VAL A 162 -13.87 9.09 4.23
CA VAL A 162 -12.68 9.57 4.95
C VAL A 162 -12.26 8.52 5.95
N PHE A 163 -10.98 8.14 5.90
CA PHE A 163 -10.37 7.18 6.81
C PHE A 163 -9.19 7.77 7.55
N GLY A 164 -9.01 7.33 8.79
CA GLY A 164 -7.77 7.47 9.53
C GLY A 164 -7.12 6.12 9.72
N ALA A 165 -5.80 6.05 9.64
CA ALA A 165 -5.04 4.83 9.89
C ALA A 165 -3.81 5.08 10.74
N TYR A 166 -3.32 4.01 11.34
CA TYR A 166 -2.06 3.99 12.04
C TYR A 166 -1.33 2.70 11.73
N THR A 167 -0.08 2.85 11.27
CA THR A 167 0.84 1.73 11.04
C THR A 167 2.00 1.85 12.01
N ASN A 168 2.32 0.75 12.67
CA ASN A 168 3.50 0.56 13.49
C ASN A 168 4.34 -0.54 12.87
N ARG A 169 5.61 -0.26 12.56
CA ARG A 169 6.58 -1.25 12.13
C ARG A 169 7.77 -1.25 13.10
N SER A 170 8.00 -2.40 13.74
CA SER A 170 9.04 -2.56 14.75
C SER A 170 10.09 -3.56 14.32
N PHE A 171 11.34 -3.23 14.62
CA PHE A 171 12.55 -3.99 14.34
C PHE A 171 13.17 -4.36 15.67
N TRP A 172 13.13 -5.63 16.05
CA TRP A 172 13.44 -6.10 17.37
C TRP A 172 14.64 -7.03 17.36
N GLN A 173 15.72 -6.63 17.99
CA GLN A 173 16.93 -7.41 18.21
C GLN A 173 16.68 -8.54 19.23
N MET A 174 15.65 -9.35 19.00
CA MET A 174 15.12 -10.35 19.93
C MET A 174 16.16 -11.41 20.32
N TYR A 175 17.17 -11.62 19.50
CA TYR A 175 18.21 -12.63 19.68
C TYR A 175 19.49 -12.06 20.29
N ASN A 176 19.61 -10.73 20.42
CA ASN A 176 20.79 -10.03 20.93
C ASN A 176 20.84 -10.08 22.46
N ASP A 177 21.46 -11.13 22.99
CA ASP A 177 21.57 -11.34 24.44
C ASP A 177 22.58 -10.38 25.07
N ASP A 178 23.59 -9.92 24.33
CA ASP A 178 24.66 -9.04 24.82
C ASP A 178 24.15 -7.67 25.26
N PHE A 179 23.08 -7.18 24.60
CA PHE A 179 22.49 -5.85 24.84
C PHE A 179 21.03 -5.89 25.29
N SER A 180 20.61 -6.95 25.99
CA SER A 180 19.28 -7.06 26.60
C SER A 180 18.12 -7.00 25.60
N ARG A 181 18.30 -7.46 24.37
CA ARG A 181 17.28 -7.63 23.34
C ARG A 181 16.50 -6.34 23.04
N PRO A 182 17.16 -5.24 22.64
CA PRO A 182 16.49 -3.96 22.45
C PRO A 182 15.63 -3.95 21.17
N PHE A 183 14.64 -3.06 21.13
CA PHE A 183 14.09 -2.61 19.86
C PHE A 183 15.12 -1.70 19.18
N ARG A 184 15.62 -2.13 18.01
CA ARG A 184 16.53 -1.34 17.19
C ARG A 184 15.81 -0.09 16.67
N GLU A 185 14.58 -0.27 16.18
CA GLU A 185 13.79 0.80 15.63
C GLU A 185 12.31 0.49 15.76
N THR A 186 11.50 1.55 15.82
CA THR A 186 10.04 1.48 15.65
C THR A 186 9.61 2.68 14.83
N ASN A 187 8.97 2.43 13.69
CA ASN A 187 8.44 3.48 12.85
C ASN A 187 6.93 3.58 13.03
N HIS A 188 6.45 4.80 13.26
CA HIS A 188 5.06 5.16 13.45
C HIS A 188 4.58 5.91 12.21
N GLU A 189 3.44 5.50 11.63
CA GLU A 189 2.92 6.12 10.43
C GLU A 189 1.40 6.34 10.57
N PRO A 190 0.96 7.44 11.20
CA PRO A 190 -0.42 7.91 11.13
C PRO A 190 -0.73 8.48 9.75
N GLU A 191 -1.90 8.09 9.20
CA GLU A 191 -2.39 8.53 7.89
C GLU A 191 -3.85 9.02 7.99
N LEU A 192 -4.19 10.01 7.15
CA LEU A 192 -5.56 10.50 6.93
C LEU A 192 -5.77 10.67 5.43
N TRP A 193 -6.86 10.11 4.88
CA TRP A 193 -7.16 10.25 3.45
C TRP A 193 -8.65 10.29 3.16
N GLY A 194 -8.99 10.95 2.04
CA GLY A 194 -10.25 10.78 1.32
C GLY A 194 -10.12 9.67 0.29
N GLN A 195 -11.08 8.77 0.24
CA GLN A 195 -11.19 7.67 -0.70
C GLN A 195 -12.34 7.91 -1.66
N PHE A 196 -12.07 7.76 -2.94
CA PHE A 196 -13.01 8.02 -4.03
C PHE A 196 -13.20 6.74 -4.83
N PRO A 197 -14.38 6.08 -4.78
CA PRO A 197 -14.70 4.98 -5.66
C PRO A 197 -14.60 5.40 -7.12
N ASN A 198 -14.18 4.51 -7.99
CA ASN A 198 -14.02 4.75 -9.40
C ASN A 198 -14.24 3.49 -10.22
N ASP A 199 -14.41 3.60 -11.56
CA ASP A 199 -14.70 2.48 -12.45
C ASP A 199 -14.19 2.66 -13.89
N TRP A 200 -13.36 3.67 -14.17
CA TRP A 200 -12.82 3.84 -15.50
C TRP A 200 -11.71 2.82 -15.83
N GLU A 201 -11.58 2.49 -17.11
CA GLU A 201 -10.64 1.48 -17.59
C GLU A 201 -9.49 2.08 -18.40
N ILE A 202 -8.29 1.50 -18.22
CA ILE A 202 -7.13 1.77 -19.04
C ILE A 202 -6.38 0.45 -19.33
N TRP A 203 -6.17 0.13 -20.61
CA TRP A 203 -5.54 -1.11 -21.07
C TRP A 203 -6.16 -2.39 -20.48
N GLY A 204 -7.47 -2.35 -20.23
CA GLY A 204 -8.23 -3.45 -19.64
C GLY A 204 -7.96 -3.64 -18.14
N PHE A 205 -7.38 -2.66 -17.45
CA PHE A 205 -7.37 -2.55 -15.99
C PHE A 205 -8.44 -1.55 -15.57
N THR A 206 -9.24 -1.91 -14.57
CA THR A 206 -10.22 -1.01 -13.96
C THR A 206 -9.55 -0.24 -12.83
N ASN A 207 -9.67 1.08 -12.83
CA ASN A 207 -9.30 1.91 -11.68
C ASN A 207 -10.46 1.90 -10.67
N SER A 208 -10.35 1.11 -9.61
CA SER A 208 -11.45 0.88 -8.68
C SER A 208 -11.54 1.93 -7.59
N VAL A 209 -10.40 2.49 -7.18
CA VAL A 209 -10.32 3.45 -6.06
C VAL A 209 -9.18 4.43 -6.27
N ASN A 210 -9.44 5.69 -5.97
CA ASN A 210 -8.43 6.71 -5.81
C ASN A 210 -8.42 7.23 -4.38
N ARG A 211 -7.23 7.52 -3.83
CA ARG A 211 -7.05 8.09 -2.50
C ARG A 211 -6.19 9.34 -2.58
N ILE A 212 -6.54 10.35 -1.79
CA ILE A 212 -5.71 11.53 -1.59
C ILE A 212 -5.59 11.73 -0.09
N GLY A 213 -4.37 11.84 0.42
CA GLY A 213 -4.15 11.87 1.86
C GLY A 213 -2.85 12.54 2.27
N ILE A 214 -2.73 12.64 3.58
CA ILE A 214 -1.53 13.07 4.27
C ILE A 214 -1.02 11.94 5.16
N VAL A 215 0.27 11.84 5.29
CA VAL A 215 0.93 10.86 6.16
C VAL A 215 2.10 11.52 6.88
N HIS A 216 2.15 11.30 8.18
CA HIS A 216 3.32 11.55 9.01
C HIS A 216 4.04 10.23 9.23
N GLN A 217 5.37 10.22 9.18
CA GLN A 217 6.15 9.05 9.57
C GLN A 217 7.30 9.50 10.45
N SER A 218 7.47 8.84 11.61
CA SER A 218 8.51 9.17 12.57
C SER A 218 8.92 7.92 13.35
N ASN A 219 10.12 7.97 13.94
CA ASN A 219 10.58 6.89 14.80
C ASN A 219 10.39 7.18 16.30
N GLY A 220 9.85 8.34 16.66
CA GLY A 220 9.58 8.72 18.05
C GLY A 220 10.84 8.87 18.91
N ARG A 221 12.02 8.91 18.30
CA ARG A 221 13.29 9.12 19.00
C ARG A 221 13.65 10.61 19.05
N GLY A 222 14.57 10.96 19.93
CA GLY A 222 15.12 12.32 20.07
C GLY A 222 16.61 12.37 19.75
N GLY A 223 17.16 13.59 19.65
CA GLY A 223 18.58 13.83 19.41
C GLY A 223 19.02 13.33 18.02
N SER A 224 20.23 12.80 17.93
CA SER A 224 20.82 12.33 16.66
C SER A 224 20.10 11.12 16.03
N LEU A 225 19.27 10.41 16.79
CA LEU A 225 18.46 9.30 16.30
C LEU A 225 17.08 9.71 15.79
N SER A 226 16.67 10.98 15.97
CA SER A 226 15.38 11.47 15.51
C SER A 226 15.25 11.39 14.00
N ARG A 227 14.15 10.85 13.50
CA ARG A 227 13.80 10.83 12.08
C ARG A 227 12.31 11.03 11.94
N SER A 228 11.93 11.98 11.11
CA SER A 228 10.53 12.21 10.78
C SER A 228 10.37 12.90 9.42
N TRP A 229 9.24 12.68 8.78
CA TRP A 229 8.85 13.41 7.59
C TRP A 229 7.35 13.38 7.33
N ASN A 230 6.87 14.38 6.63
CA ASN A 230 5.47 14.56 6.28
C ASN A 230 5.29 14.52 4.77
N ARG A 231 4.25 13.85 4.28
CA ARG A 231 3.95 13.74 2.85
C ARG A 231 2.47 13.99 2.57
N VAL A 232 2.20 14.62 1.44
CA VAL A 232 0.90 14.54 0.77
C VAL A 232 1.03 13.52 -0.34
N TYR A 233 0.07 12.62 -0.47
CA TYR A 233 0.09 11.58 -1.49
C TYR A 233 -1.23 11.46 -2.24
N ALA A 234 -1.16 10.94 -3.46
CA ALA A 234 -2.27 10.31 -4.15
C ALA A 234 -1.97 8.81 -4.27
N ASN A 235 -3.02 7.97 -4.32
CA ASN A 235 -2.87 6.55 -4.59
C ASN A 235 -3.96 6.10 -5.56
N PHE A 236 -3.54 5.56 -6.69
CA PHE A 236 -4.40 5.05 -7.75
C PHE A 236 -4.35 3.54 -7.73
N ILE A 237 -5.49 2.89 -7.49
CA ILE A 237 -5.59 1.44 -7.38
C ILE A 237 -6.32 0.89 -8.60
N PHE A 238 -5.64 0.00 -9.31
CA PHE A 238 -6.12 -0.66 -10.52
C PHE A 238 -6.19 -2.16 -10.29
N GLU A 239 -7.13 -2.81 -10.98
CA GLU A 239 -7.32 -4.24 -10.92
C GLU A 239 -7.63 -4.85 -12.27
N LYS A 240 -7.27 -6.13 -12.43
CA LYS A 240 -7.64 -6.96 -13.57
C LYS A 240 -7.57 -8.43 -13.20
N GLY A 241 -8.71 -9.10 -13.09
CA GLY A 241 -8.76 -10.49 -12.69
C GLY A 241 -8.06 -10.72 -11.35
N ARG A 242 -6.93 -11.43 -11.35
CA ARG A 242 -6.15 -11.76 -10.15
C ARG A 242 -5.09 -10.73 -9.76
N TRP A 243 -4.96 -9.65 -10.53
CA TRP A 243 -3.95 -8.62 -10.36
C TRP A 243 -4.53 -7.38 -9.70
N ALA A 244 -3.75 -6.79 -8.79
CA ALA A 244 -3.98 -5.45 -8.28
C ALA A 244 -2.68 -4.64 -8.41
N ILE A 245 -2.81 -3.38 -8.82
CA ILE A 245 -1.70 -2.45 -9.00
C ILE A 245 -2.02 -1.17 -8.24
N SER A 246 -1.12 -0.71 -7.40
CA SER A 246 -1.19 0.57 -6.70
C SER A 246 -0.04 1.46 -7.15
N LEU A 247 -0.36 2.65 -7.64
CA LEU A 247 0.60 3.70 -7.94
C LEU A 247 0.39 4.83 -6.93
N LYS A 248 1.36 5.04 -6.03
CA LYS A 248 1.29 6.01 -4.92
C LYS A 248 2.39 7.06 -5.04
N PRO A 249 2.24 8.12 -5.86
CA PRO A 249 3.12 9.28 -5.84
C PRO A 249 2.91 10.12 -4.57
N TRP A 250 3.98 10.81 -4.12
CA TRP A 250 3.92 11.74 -3.00
C TRP A 250 4.84 12.96 -3.18
N ILE A 251 4.53 13.97 -2.39
CA ILE A 251 5.34 15.17 -2.23
C ILE A 251 5.67 15.30 -0.74
N ARG A 252 6.96 15.43 -0.41
CA ARG A 252 7.39 15.76 0.94
C ARG A 252 6.98 17.19 1.27
N LEU A 253 6.35 17.38 2.43
CA LEU A 253 6.14 18.70 2.99
C LEU A 253 7.46 19.22 3.56
N PRO A 254 7.89 20.43 3.19
CA PRO A 254 9.15 20.99 3.68
C PRO A 254 9.06 21.31 5.18
N GLU A 255 10.14 21.12 5.88
CA GLU A 255 10.34 21.49 7.26
C GLU A 255 11.39 22.61 7.37
N ASP A 256 11.39 23.34 8.48
CA ASP A 256 12.41 24.37 8.75
C ASP A 256 13.78 23.67 8.87
N ALA A 257 14.82 24.24 8.27
CA ALA A 257 16.14 23.59 8.19
C ALA A 257 16.79 23.29 9.56
N ASP A 258 16.37 23.99 10.62
CA ASP A 258 16.81 23.77 11.99
C ASP A 258 16.03 22.66 12.73
N LYS A 259 14.98 22.11 12.08
CA LYS A 259 14.11 21.05 12.64
C LYS A 259 14.05 19.82 11.77
N ASP A 260 14.66 19.86 10.57
CA ASP A 260 14.66 18.75 9.63
C ASP A 260 15.76 17.74 9.98
N ASP A 261 15.35 16.64 10.60
CA ASP A 261 16.26 15.57 11.06
C ASP A 261 16.82 14.70 9.92
N ASN A 262 16.24 14.80 8.70
CA ASN A 262 16.58 13.95 7.55
C ASN A 262 16.34 14.69 6.22
N PRO A 263 17.08 15.77 5.93
CA PRO A 263 16.83 16.66 4.79
C PRO A 263 16.97 15.98 3.42
N ASP A 264 17.71 14.90 3.33
CA ASP A 264 18.01 14.13 2.12
C ASP A 264 17.19 12.83 1.99
N ILE A 265 16.20 12.58 2.85
CA ILE A 265 15.43 11.33 2.86
C ILE A 265 14.78 11.02 1.48
N THR A 266 14.42 12.06 0.72
CA THR A 266 13.85 11.89 -0.63
C THR A 266 14.86 11.41 -1.66
N ASP A 267 16.16 11.58 -1.41
CA ASP A 267 17.20 11.09 -2.30
C ASP A 267 17.25 9.55 -2.29
N TYR A 268 16.87 8.93 -1.17
CA TYR A 268 16.80 7.46 -0.97
C TYR A 268 15.41 6.86 -1.19
N LEU A 269 14.36 7.51 -0.68
CA LEU A 269 12.99 7.00 -0.74
C LEU A 269 12.21 7.46 -1.97
N GLY A 270 12.73 8.45 -2.70
CA GLY A 270 12.09 8.97 -3.91
C GLY A 270 10.77 9.69 -3.66
N HIS A 271 9.96 9.76 -4.71
CA HIS A 271 8.71 10.51 -4.76
C HIS A 271 7.48 9.65 -5.07
N GLY A 272 7.58 8.33 -4.91
CA GLY A 272 6.45 7.44 -5.15
C GLY A 272 6.80 5.97 -5.00
N GLU A 273 5.75 5.16 -4.96
CA GLU A 273 5.79 3.72 -4.84
C GLU A 273 4.88 3.09 -5.90
N LEU A 274 5.36 2.05 -6.54
CA LEU A 274 4.57 1.14 -7.35
C LEU A 274 4.48 -0.19 -6.62
N ARG A 275 3.25 -0.68 -6.42
CA ARG A 275 3.00 -2.01 -5.86
C ARG A 275 2.17 -2.83 -6.83
N VAL A 276 2.58 -4.07 -7.04
CA VAL A 276 1.88 -5.05 -7.87
C VAL A 276 1.60 -6.27 -7.02
N LEU A 277 0.35 -6.71 -7.00
CA LEU A 277 -0.11 -7.88 -6.25
C LEU A 277 -0.72 -8.89 -7.22
N TYR A 278 -0.52 -10.17 -6.94
CA TYR A 278 -1.12 -11.28 -7.66
C TYR A 278 -1.65 -12.33 -6.68
N ARG A 279 -2.96 -12.62 -6.77
CA ARG A 279 -3.62 -13.62 -5.89
C ARG A 279 -3.97 -14.89 -6.66
N ARG A 280 -3.63 -16.05 -6.10
CA ARG A 280 -4.03 -17.36 -6.64
C ARG A 280 -4.09 -18.44 -5.54
N HIS A 281 -5.22 -19.14 -5.42
CA HIS A 281 -5.41 -20.27 -4.48
C HIS A 281 -5.01 -19.92 -3.02
N GLY A 282 -5.40 -18.75 -2.52
CA GLY A 282 -5.04 -18.31 -1.18
C GLY A 282 -3.59 -17.78 -1.03
N HIS A 283 -2.75 -17.92 -2.07
CA HIS A 283 -1.43 -17.30 -2.12
C HIS A 283 -1.54 -15.87 -2.61
N VAL A 284 -0.82 -14.93 -1.99
CA VAL A 284 -0.65 -13.57 -2.48
C VAL A 284 0.84 -13.28 -2.66
N PHE A 285 1.21 -12.90 -3.88
CA PHE A 285 2.55 -12.46 -4.22
C PHE A 285 2.53 -10.93 -4.37
N GLY A 286 3.47 -10.26 -3.74
CA GLY A 286 3.61 -8.81 -3.78
C GLY A 286 4.99 -8.41 -4.30
N LEU A 287 4.99 -7.38 -5.13
CA LEU A 287 6.17 -6.64 -5.56
C LEU A 287 5.94 -5.18 -5.23
N MET A 288 6.84 -4.55 -4.48
CA MET A 288 6.90 -3.11 -4.30
C MET A 288 8.22 -2.58 -4.85
N THR A 289 8.16 -1.44 -5.49
CA THR A 289 9.36 -0.70 -5.87
C THR A 289 9.19 0.79 -5.63
N ARG A 290 10.22 1.38 -5.07
CA ARG A 290 10.45 2.82 -4.95
C ARG A 290 11.75 3.12 -5.65
N ASN A 291 11.74 4.00 -6.64
CA ASN A 291 12.93 4.32 -7.40
C ASN A 291 13.21 5.81 -7.37
N GLN A 292 14.46 6.14 -7.14
CA GLN A 292 14.96 7.48 -7.32
C GLN A 292 15.44 7.65 -8.77
N VAL A 293 14.57 8.22 -9.60
CA VAL A 293 14.86 8.42 -11.03
C VAL A 293 16.02 9.40 -11.24
N GLU A 294 16.20 10.34 -10.31
CA GLU A 294 17.25 11.37 -10.37
C GLU A 294 18.65 10.78 -10.15
N SER A 295 18.77 9.68 -9.40
CA SER A 295 20.03 8.93 -9.19
C SER A 295 20.32 7.90 -10.28
N GLY A 296 19.45 7.79 -11.32
CA GLY A 296 19.58 6.76 -12.36
C GLY A 296 19.24 5.36 -11.88
N PHE A 297 18.39 5.26 -10.86
CA PHE A 297 17.94 4.03 -10.18
C PHE A 297 19.00 3.38 -9.26
N ASP A 298 20.07 4.07 -8.91
CA ASP A 298 21.07 3.56 -7.97
C ASP A 298 20.56 3.53 -6.53
N GLU A 299 19.63 4.44 -6.18
CA GLU A 299 18.92 4.51 -4.90
C GLU A 299 17.46 4.10 -5.08
N GLY A 300 16.82 3.75 -3.95
CA GLY A 300 15.45 3.26 -3.91
C GLY A 300 15.36 1.89 -3.27
N ALA A 301 14.24 1.19 -3.45
CA ALA A 301 14.00 -0.11 -2.84
C ALA A 301 13.17 -1.04 -3.73
N LEU A 302 13.39 -2.34 -3.53
CA LEU A 302 12.60 -3.45 -4.01
C LEU A 302 12.17 -4.30 -2.82
N GLU A 303 10.86 -4.59 -2.71
CA GLU A 303 10.34 -5.55 -1.75
C GLU A 303 9.56 -6.64 -2.50
N LEU A 304 9.84 -7.89 -2.19
CA LEU A 304 9.06 -9.03 -2.62
C LEU A 304 8.40 -9.64 -1.39
N SER A 305 7.13 -9.97 -1.48
CA SER A 305 6.40 -10.63 -0.42
C SER A 305 5.61 -11.82 -0.95
N TRP A 306 5.46 -12.84 -0.11
CA TRP A 306 4.65 -14.01 -0.39
C TRP A 306 3.93 -14.44 0.88
N SER A 307 2.60 -14.35 0.87
CA SER A 307 1.73 -14.96 1.86
C SER A 307 1.13 -16.24 1.30
N PHE A 308 1.02 -17.28 2.12
CA PHE A 308 0.54 -18.59 1.71
C PHE A 308 -0.22 -19.28 2.82
N PRO A 309 -1.25 -20.11 2.49
CA PRO A 309 -1.98 -20.91 3.46
C PRO A 309 -1.03 -21.83 4.24
N VAL A 310 -1.26 -21.95 5.56
CA VAL A 310 -0.53 -22.89 6.43
C VAL A 310 -1.50 -24.01 6.81
N PHE A 311 -1.42 -25.13 6.14
CA PHE A 311 -2.38 -26.23 6.25
C PHE A 311 -3.82 -25.74 6.01
N ASP A 312 -4.80 -26.29 6.73
CA ASP A 312 -6.20 -25.85 6.70
C ASP A 312 -6.53 -24.83 7.81
N TYR A 313 -5.51 -24.09 8.31
CA TYR A 313 -5.71 -23.12 9.39
C TYR A 313 -6.12 -21.75 8.84
N PRO A 314 -7.35 -21.28 9.10
CA PRO A 314 -7.92 -20.13 8.40
C PRO A 314 -7.49 -18.76 8.97
N TYR A 315 -6.82 -18.72 10.14
CA TYR A 315 -6.54 -17.47 10.86
C TYR A 315 -5.12 -16.95 10.68
N LEU A 316 -4.23 -17.69 10.03
CA LEU A 316 -2.85 -17.33 9.80
C LEU A 316 -2.41 -17.79 8.42
N LYS A 317 -1.53 -16.99 7.82
CA LYS A 317 -0.75 -17.37 6.63
C LYS A 317 0.73 -17.46 6.97
N GLY A 318 1.47 -18.31 6.29
CA GLY A 318 2.91 -18.21 6.24
C GLY A 318 3.30 -16.94 5.48
N TYR A 319 4.38 -16.27 5.87
CA TYR A 319 4.81 -15.01 5.28
C TYR A 319 6.32 -15.00 5.06
N ILE A 320 6.73 -14.72 3.84
CA ILE A 320 8.12 -14.51 3.46
C ILE A 320 8.23 -13.14 2.84
N GLN A 321 9.26 -12.38 3.22
CA GLN A 321 9.52 -11.05 2.69
C GLN A 321 11.02 -10.89 2.38
N TYR A 322 11.32 -10.43 1.18
CA TYR A 322 12.65 -10.01 0.78
C TYR A 322 12.65 -8.50 0.57
N PHE A 323 13.67 -7.83 1.08
CA PHE A 323 13.86 -6.40 0.89
C PHE A 323 15.28 -6.11 0.43
N HIS A 324 15.40 -5.28 -0.61
CA HIS A 324 16.68 -4.80 -1.12
C HIS A 324 16.60 -3.31 -1.41
N GLY A 325 17.53 -2.54 -0.89
CA GLY A 325 17.62 -1.10 -1.13
C GLY A 325 17.63 -0.27 0.14
N TYR A 326 17.08 0.93 0.06
CA TYR A 326 17.14 1.97 1.08
C TYR A 326 15.77 2.22 1.74
N GLY A 327 15.79 2.79 2.95
CA GLY A 327 14.58 3.21 3.64
C GLY A 327 13.69 2.06 4.13
N GLU A 328 14.28 0.95 4.56
CA GLU A 328 13.51 -0.10 5.25
C GLU A 328 13.07 0.37 6.64
N SER A 329 13.97 1.04 7.37
CA SER A 329 13.68 1.73 8.63
C SER A 329 14.15 3.18 8.56
N LEU A 330 13.63 4.04 9.44
CA LEU A 330 13.94 5.46 9.39
C LEU A 330 15.33 5.78 9.94
N VAL A 331 15.80 5.09 10.97
CA VAL A 331 17.09 5.40 11.61
C VAL A 331 18.27 5.21 10.66
N ASP A 332 18.14 4.30 9.72
CA ASP A 332 19.15 3.95 8.72
C ASP A 332 18.62 4.02 7.29
N TYR A 333 17.74 5.02 7.01
CA TYR A 333 17.10 5.20 5.71
C TYR A 333 18.10 5.38 4.55
N ASP A 334 19.28 5.89 4.84
CA ASP A 334 20.40 6.14 3.94
C ASP A 334 21.34 4.92 3.78
N ARG A 335 21.01 3.79 4.41
CA ARG A 335 21.80 2.56 4.33
C ARG A 335 21.12 1.49 3.50
N ARG A 336 21.92 0.84 2.66
CA ARG A 336 21.43 -0.24 1.81
C ARG A 336 21.29 -1.53 2.61
N VAL A 337 20.08 -2.06 2.62
CA VAL A 337 19.70 -3.34 3.24
C VAL A 337 19.60 -4.43 2.17
N ASN A 338 19.94 -5.67 2.53
CA ASN A 338 19.68 -6.87 1.74
C ASN A 338 19.17 -7.97 2.69
N ARG A 339 17.87 -8.00 2.89
CA ARG A 339 17.22 -8.76 3.96
C ARG A 339 16.22 -9.76 3.42
N ILE A 340 16.23 -10.97 4.00
CA ILE A 340 15.15 -11.96 3.86
C ILE A 340 14.54 -12.24 5.23
N GLY A 341 13.20 -12.28 5.31
CA GLY A 341 12.47 -12.57 6.53
C GLY A 341 11.45 -13.68 6.33
N ILE A 342 11.22 -14.46 7.38
CA ILE A 342 10.24 -15.54 7.43
C ILE A 342 9.41 -15.46 8.70
N GLY A 343 8.11 -15.72 8.58
CA GLY A 343 7.20 -15.67 9.71
C GLY A 343 5.76 -15.97 9.32
N ILE A 344 4.85 -15.26 9.95
CA ILE A 344 3.39 -15.40 9.74
C ILE A 344 2.74 -14.05 9.47
N ALA A 345 1.62 -14.06 8.76
CA ALA A 345 0.73 -12.93 8.59
C ALA A 345 -0.67 -13.25 9.13
N LEU A 346 -1.26 -12.26 9.80
CA LEU A 346 -2.67 -12.27 10.22
C LEU A 346 -3.56 -11.77 9.07
N THR A 347 -3.09 -10.76 8.35
CA THR A 347 -3.72 -10.21 7.15
C THR A 347 -2.65 -9.90 6.12
N ASP A 348 -2.97 -9.99 4.85
CA ASP A 348 -2.11 -9.52 3.77
C ASP A 348 -2.69 -8.29 3.04
N TRP A 349 -2.17 -7.95 1.88
CA TRP A 349 -2.61 -6.76 1.14
C TRP A 349 -4.03 -6.84 0.58
N LEU A 350 -4.58 -8.04 0.47
CA LEU A 350 -5.86 -8.30 -0.20
C LEU A 350 -6.94 -8.91 0.74
N GLU A 351 -6.63 -8.96 2.04
CA GLU A 351 -7.54 -9.45 3.10
C GLU A 351 -7.87 -8.41 4.13
#